data_938be3f5c8d82a158a1b1b9fc76f9ab4
#
_entry.id   938be3f5c8d82a158a1b1b9fc76f9ab4
#
_cell.length_a   1.000
_cell.length_b   1.000
_cell.length_c   1.000
_cell.angle_alpha   90.00
_cell.angle_beta   90.00
_cell.angle_gamma   90.00
#
_symmetry.space_group_name_H-M   'P 1'
#
loop_
_entity.id
_entity.type
_entity.pdbx_description
1 polymer ?
#
loop_
_entity_poly.entity_id
_entity_poly.type
_entity_poly.pdbx_seq_one_letter_code
_entity_poly.pdbx_strand_id
1 'polypeptide(L)'
;MNQSTTPQVAGEAQIPWAPLAGVMATVAIFAVAQGLTYPLLSFVLERQGASAGLIGLSAAMTPLGLIAGSTLIPGLIRRLGSGALGLGFAITAGTALALIGWTQDVVAWFPLRFAIGLAIGPLFVLSETWLIALSPARRRGRILGIYTAVASAGFAAGPLSLMVVGTEGWPPFLIGVGAFALCTCWLAAIRRRLPDLGREDEHASVRDVVRLAPALVLAVFTTAAFEQSLLSLLPVYGSSYGIGERHLSALLTMLIAGNIALQVPLGLAVERWTARGASIACALATLLGCLLLPLLIATPMVWPFFFLWGAVSFGIYTLALIEVGERFSGALLIAANSACTLAWGVGGIAGPPAFGAVMDLVGVQGLPAAFCALYLVLALARYRRRRAR
;
A
#
# COMPACT_ATOMS: atom_id res chain seq x y z
N MET A 1 15.25 -31.79 54.31
CA MET A 1 14.53 -32.28 53.12
C MET A 1 14.25 -31.07 52.25
N ASN A 2 15.10 -30.86 51.28
CA ASN A 2 15.06 -29.69 50.40
C ASN A 2 14.37 -30.14 49.10
N GLN A 3 13.11 -29.74 48.87
CA GLN A 3 12.43 -29.98 47.59
C GLN A 3 12.88 -28.91 46.62
N SER A 4 13.76 -29.27 45.72
CA SER A 4 14.11 -28.50 44.54
C SER A 4 12.92 -28.45 43.61
N THR A 5 12.18 -27.34 43.61
CA THR A 5 11.20 -27.01 42.58
C THR A 5 11.92 -26.68 41.29
N THR A 6 12.01 -27.63 40.38
CA THR A 6 12.37 -27.42 38.98
C THR A 6 11.39 -26.42 38.36
N PRO A 7 11.86 -25.34 37.70
CA PRO A 7 10.94 -24.46 36.96
C PRO A 7 10.29 -25.28 35.83
N GLN A 8 8.98 -25.43 35.86
CA GLN A 8 8.22 -25.92 34.70
C GLN A 8 8.57 -25.04 33.53
N VAL A 9 9.25 -25.59 32.53
CA VAL A 9 9.42 -25.00 31.19
C VAL A 9 8.02 -24.74 30.66
N ALA A 10 7.64 -23.46 30.59
CA ALA A 10 6.38 -23.05 30.00
C ALA A 10 6.32 -23.65 28.60
N GLY A 11 5.36 -24.56 28.39
CA GLY A 11 5.18 -25.28 27.14
C GLY A 11 5.15 -24.28 25.98
N GLU A 12 5.87 -24.56 24.92
CA GLU A 12 5.84 -23.75 23.69
C GLU A 12 4.38 -23.61 23.25
N ALA A 13 3.85 -22.39 23.37
CA ALA A 13 2.50 -22.10 22.94
C ALA A 13 2.39 -22.50 21.46
N GLN A 14 1.60 -23.52 21.18
CA GLN A 14 1.39 -24.00 19.82
C GLN A 14 0.85 -22.87 18.96
N ILE A 15 1.49 -22.63 17.80
CA ILE A 15 1.06 -21.59 16.87
C ILE A 15 -0.30 -21.99 16.30
N PRO A 16 -1.33 -21.14 16.40
CA PRO A 16 -2.63 -21.40 15.81
C PRO A 16 -2.58 -21.18 14.28
N TRP A 17 -2.00 -22.14 13.56
CA TRP A 17 -1.75 -22.02 12.11
C TRP A 17 -3.04 -21.83 11.30
N ALA A 18 -4.14 -22.48 11.71
CA ALA A 18 -5.39 -22.39 10.95
C ALA A 18 -5.98 -20.98 10.91
N PRO A 19 -6.18 -20.26 12.05
CA PRO A 19 -6.62 -18.86 11.99
C PRO A 19 -5.56 -17.92 11.39
N LEU A 20 -4.26 -18.14 11.62
CA LEU A 20 -3.20 -17.34 10.98
C LEU A 20 -3.22 -17.47 9.46
N ALA A 21 -3.26 -18.68 8.93
CA ALA A 21 -3.40 -18.93 7.50
C ALA A 21 -4.70 -18.31 6.95
N GLY A 22 -5.77 -18.35 7.75
CA GLY A 22 -7.03 -17.72 7.41
C GLY A 22 -6.92 -16.20 7.24
N VAL A 23 -6.25 -15.51 8.15
CA VAL A 23 -6.00 -14.06 8.06
C VAL A 23 -5.08 -13.74 6.87
N MET A 24 -4.02 -14.54 6.65
CA MET A 24 -3.12 -14.38 5.51
C MET A 24 -3.84 -14.57 4.17
N ALA A 25 -4.72 -15.57 4.06
CA ALA A 25 -5.54 -15.77 2.87
C ALA A 25 -6.50 -14.59 2.62
N THR A 26 -7.11 -14.05 3.69
CA THR A 26 -7.97 -12.88 3.60
C THR A 26 -7.24 -11.68 2.99
N VAL A 27 -6.04 -11.36 3.49
CA VAL A 27 -5.26 -10.23 2.96
C VAL A 27 -4.80 -10.47 1.53
N ALA A 28 -4.36 -11.67 1.20
CA ALA A 28 -3.97 -12.03 -0.17
C ALA A 28 -5.12 -11.78 -1.17
N ILE A 29 -6.32 -12.24 -0.81
CA ILE A 29 -7.50 -12.16 -1.67
C ILE A 29 -7.92 -10.70 -1.90
N PHE A 30 -8.07 -9.89 -0.84
CA PHE A 30 -8.47 -8.50 -1.05
C PHE A 30 -7.35 -7.64 -1.65
N ALA A 31 -6.07 -8.00 -1.44
CA ALA A 31 -4.95 -7.31 -2.06
C ALA A 31 -4.95 -7.48 -3.60
N VAL A 32 -5.37 -8.64 -4.13
CA VAL A 32 -5.58 -8.83 -5.58
C VAL A 32 -6.59 -7.82 -6.11
N ALA A 33 -7.75 -7.71 -5.46
CA ALA A 33 -8.79 -6.76 -5.87
C ALA A 33 -8.30 -5.31 -5.81
N GLN A 34 -7.54 -4.95 -4.77
CA GLN A 34 -6.98 -3.62 -4.62
C GLN A 34 -5.94 -3.31 -5.70
N GLY A 35 -4.99 -4.20 -5.94
CA GLY A 35 -3.95 -4.03 -6.96
C GLY A 35 -4.50 -3.95 -8.38
N LEU A 36 -5.61 -4.68 -8.65
CA LEU A 36 -6.33 -4.62 -9.92
C LEU A 36 -7.10 -3.29 -10.09
N THR A 37 -7.73 -2.79 -9.02
CA THR A 37 -8.67 -1.68 -9.10
C THR A 37 -8.01 -0.37 -9.56
N TYR A 38 -6.79 -0.07 -9.10
CA TYR A 38 -6.11 1.17 -9.46
C TYR A 38 -5.87 1.29 -10.98
N PRO A 39 -5.12 0.39 -11.63
CA PRO A 39 -4.87 0.50 -13.05
C PRO A 39 -6.12 0.27 -13.90
N LEU A 40 -7.01 -0.67 -13.54
CA LEU A 40 -8.23 -0.94 -14.28
C LEU A 40 -9.07 0.32 -14.44
N LEU A 41 -9.37 0.99 -13.32
CA LEU A 41 -10.23 2.18 -13.36
C LEU A 41 -9.55 3.35 -14.09
N SER A 42 -8.22 3.44 -14.04
CA SER A 42 -7.48 4.44 -14.80
C SER A 42 -7.53 4.18 -16.31
N PHE A 43 -7.38 2.92 -16.76
CA PHE A 43 -7.54 2.55 -18.17
C PHE A 43 -8.95 2.85 -18.70
N VAL A 44 -9.97 2.52 -17.91
CA VAL A 44 -11.36 2.79 -18.33
C VAL A 44 -11.64 4.29 -18.42
N LEU A 45 -11.21 5.09 -17.44
CA LEU A 45 -11.36 6.54 -17.45
C LEU A 45 -10.59 7.19 -18.60
N GLU A 46 -9.40 6.71 -18.90
CA GLU A 46 -8.57 7.20 -20.01
C GLU A 46 -9.26 6.93 -21.34
N ARG A 47 -9.83 5.73 -21.57
CA ARG A 47 -10.63 5.42 -22.75
C ARG A 47 -11.90 6.27 -22.87
N GLN A 48 -12.47 6.71 -21.76
CA GLN A 48 -13.60 7.64 -21.74
C GLN A 48 -13.19 9.10 -22.02
N GLY A 49 -11.89 9.37 -22.24
CA GLY A 49 -11.36 10.70 -22.51
C GLY A 49 -11.22 11.58 -21.26
N ALA A 50 -11.20 11.00 -20.07
CA ALA A 50 -10.97 11.74 -18.83
C ALA A 50 -9.56 12.33 -18.81
N SER A 51 -9.40 13.56 -18.32
CA SER A 51 -8.09 14.18 -18.16
C SER A 51 -7.26 13.47 -17.08
N ALA A 52 -5.93 13.60 -17.13
CA ALA A 52 -5.05 13.01 -16.14
C ALA A 52 -5.34 13.53 -14.71
N GLY A 53 -5.71 14.82 -14.58
CA GLY A 53 -6.14 15.40 -13.31
C GLY A 53 -7.41 14.77 -12.77
N LEU A 54 -8.41 14.49 -13.62
CA LEU A 54 -9.66 13.83 -13.22
C LEU A 54 -9.42 12.37 -12.81
N ILE A 55 -8.58 11.65 -13.54
CA ILE A 55 -8.15 10.29 -13.20
C ILE A 55 -7.44 10.29 -11.84
N GLY A 56 -6.51 11.21 -11.63
CA GLY A 56 -5.82 11.39 -10.37
C GLY A 56 -6.75 11.74 -9.21
N LEU A 57 -7.72 12.64 -9.43
CA LEU A 57 -8.72 13.01 -8.42
C LEU A 57 -9.62 11.82 -8.06
N SER A 58 -10.04 11.06 -9.05
CA SER A 58 -10.79 9.82 -8.84
C SER A 58 -9.96 8.81 -8.03
N ALA A 59 -8.66 8.65 -8.33
CA ALA A 59 -7.78 7.75 -7.60
C ALA A 59 -7.60 8.15 -6.12
N ALA A 60 -7.57 9.45 -5.82
CA ALA A 60 -7.45 9.99 -4.45
C ALA A 60 -8.63 9.62 -3.54
N MET A 61 -9.80 9.27 -4.09
CA MET A 61 -10.96 8.88 -3.30
C MET A 61 -10.73 7.61 -2.48
N THR A 62 -9.96 6.66 -3.02
CA THR A 62 -9.66 5.42 -2.28
C THR A 62 -8.83 5.66 -1.02
N PRO A 63 -7.65 6.33 -1.04
CA PRO A 63 -6.91 6.63 0.18
C PRO A 63 -7.65 7.60 1.12
N LEU A 64 -8.50 8.49 0.60
CA LEU A 64 -9.37 9.32 1.42
C LEU A 64 -10.37 8.48 2.21
N GLY A 65 -11.03 7.52 1.54
CA GLY A 65 -11.91 6.55 2.18
C GLY A 65 -11.18 5.70 3.21
N LEU A 66 -9.94 5.26 2.91
CA LEU A 66 -9.11 4.46 3.82
C LEU A 66 -8.86 5.19 5.15
N ILE A 67 -8.47 6.47 5.10
CA ILE A 67 -8.28 7.28 6.31
C ILE A 67 -9.61 7.43 7.05
N ALA A 68 -10.69 7.77 6.37
CA ALA A 68 -12.00 7.91 6.99
C ALA A 68 -12.47 6.59 7.64
N GLY A 69 -12.28 5.46 6.96
CA GLY A 69 -12.63 4.13 7.46
C GLY A 69 -11.87 3.75 8.72
N SER A 70 -10.56 4.00 8.75
CA SER A 70 -9.73 3.65 9.91
C SER A 70 -10.12 4.42 11.18
N THR A 71 -10.62 5.64 11.06
CA THR A 71 -11.13 6.41 12.23
C THR A 71 -12.43 5.86 12.80
N LEU A 72 -13.22 5.13 12.00
CA LEU A 72 -14.51 4.57 12.43
C LEU A 72 -14.36 3.21 13.16
N ILE A 73 -13.23 2.52 12.97
CA ILE A 73 -13.02 1.15 13.48
C ILE A 73 -13.30 1.00 14.96
N PRO A 74 -12.74 1.83 15.90
CA PRO A 74 -12.92 1.61 17.32
C PRO A 74 -14.39 1.68 17.77
N GLY A 75 -15.16 2.58 17.16
CA GLY A 75 -16.59 2.74 17.46
C GLY A 75 -17.43 1.57 16.94
N LEU A 76 -17.12 1.09 15.75
CA LEU A 76 -17.85 0.01 15.08
C LEU A 76 -17.54 -1.37 15.67
N ILE A 77 -16.29 -1.64 16.06
CA ILE A 77 -15.90 -2.89 16.74
C ILE A 77 -16.74 -3.07 18.03
N ARG A 78 -16.90 -1.99 18.80
CA ARG A 78 -17.69 -2.06 20.05
C ARG A 78 -19.16 -2.43 19.86
N ARG A 79 -19.73 -2.13 18.68
CA ARG A 79 -21.16 -2.37 18.38
C ARG A 79 -21.39 -3.68 17.66
N LEU A 80 -20.50 -4.06 16.74
CA LEU A 80 -20.74 -5.16 15.80
C LEU A 80 -19.78 -6.35 16.01
N GLY A 81 -18.68 -6.15 16.73
CA GLY A 81 -17.59 -7.13 16.83
C GLY A 81 -16.71 -7.13 15.57
N SER A 82 -15.43 -7.50 15.74
CA SER A 82 -14.42 -7.41 14.66
C SER A 82 -14.72 -8.32 13.48
N GLY A 83 -15.23 -9.53 13.72
CA GLY A 83 -15.51 -10.51 12.66
C GLY A 83 -16.71 -10.12 11.77
N ALA A 84 -17.80 -9.60 12.37
CA ALA A 84 -18.97 -9.12 11.61
C ALA A 84 -18.62 -7.85 10.83
N LEU A 85 -17.82 -6.98 11.42
CA LEU A 85 -17.35 -5.76 10.80
C LEU A 85 -16.49 -6.04 9.56
N GLY A 86 -15.55 -6.99 9.67
CA GLY A 86 -14.74 -7.42 8.53
C GLY A 86 -15.58 -7.95 7.37
N LEU A 87 -16.62 -8.73 7.66
CA LEU A 87 -17.58 -9.20 6.65
C LEU A 87 -18.32 -8.04 5.98
N GLY A 88 -18.82 -7.09 6.76
CA GLY A 88 -19.53 -5.92 6.25
C GLY A 88 -18.66 -5.10 5.30
N PHE A 89 -17.39 -4.90 5.65
CA PHE A 89 -16.45 -4.17 4.80
C PHE A 89 -16.11 -4.94 3.52
N ALA A 90 -15.92 -6.26 3.57
CA ALA A 90 -15.65 -7.04 2.36
C ALA A 90 -16.85 -7.00 1.39
N ILE A 91 -18.08 -7.10 1.90
CA ILE A 91 -19.30 -6.96 1.11
C ILE A 91 -19.41 -5.54 0.51
N THR A 92 -19.17 -4.50 1.32
CA THR A 92 -19.22 -3.11 0.84
C THR A 92 -18.24 -2.87 -0.30
N ALA A 93 -16.99 -3.32 -0.16
CA ALA A 93 -15.97 -3.16 -1.20
C ALA A 93 -16.35 -3.91 -2.49
N GLY A 94 -16.81 -5.16 -2.38
CA GLY A 94 -17.26 -5.96 -3.54
C GLY A 94 -18.46 -5.35 -4.24
N THR A 95 -19.46 -4.89 -3.48
CA THR A 95 -20.66 -4.22 -4.03
C THR A 95 -20.30 -2.91 -4.71
N ALA A 96 -19.44 -2.09 -4.10
CA ALA A 96 -19.00 -0.83 -4.71
C ALA A 96 -18.24 -1.08 -6.02
N LEU A 97 -17.37 -2.10 -6.08
CA LEU A 97 -16.67 -2.46 -7.31
C LEU A 97 -17.62 -2.98 -8.40
N ALA A 98 -18.63 -3.77 -8.03
CA ALA A 98 -19.65 -4.25 -8.96
C ALA A 98 -20.48 -3.09 -9.52
N LEU A 99 -20.84 -2.11 -8.67
CA LEU A 99 -21.56 -0.91 -9.10
C LEU A 99 -20.71 -0.02 -10.04
N ILE A 100 -19.40 0.09 -9.81
CA ILE A 100 -18.48 0.75 -10.73
C ILE A 100 -18.51 0.10 -12.10
N GLY A 101 -18.42 -1.23 -12.18
CA GLY A 101 -18.51 -1.97 -13.44
C GLY A 101 -19.87 -1.82 -14.15
N TRP A 102 -20.94 -1.67 -13.36
CA TRP A 102 -22.29 -1.49 -13.91
C TRP A 102 -22.52 -0.08 -14.44
N THR A 103 -22.27 0.95 -13.61
CA THR A 103 -22.67 2.33 -13.95
C THR A 103 -21.81 2.93 -15.05
N GLN A 104 -20.51 2.60 -15.09
CA GLN A 104 -19.52 3.17 -16.00
C GLN A 104 -19.59 4.72 -16.08
N ASP A 105 -20.12 5.34 -15.02
CA ASP A 105 -20.28 6.78 -14.89
C ASP A 105 -19.17 7.37 -14.03
N VAL A 106 -18.41 8.29 -14.61
CA VAL A 106 -17.26 8.93 -13.94
C VAL A 106 -17.68 9.60 -12.64
N VAL A 107 -18.83 10.26 -12.58
CA VAL A 107 -19.29 10.98 -11.37
C VAL A 107 -19.66 10.00 -10.26
N ALA A 108 -20.37 8.92 -10.60
CA ALA A 108 -20.74 7.87 -9.65
C ALA A 108 -19.51 7.14 -9.10
N TRP A 109 -18.40 7.12 -9.83
CA TRP A 109 -17.18 6.45 -9.40
C TRP A 109 -16.50 7.13 -8.20
N PHE A 110 -16.66 8.43 -8.01
CA PHE A 110 -16.07 9.13 -6.87
C PHE A 110 -16.56 8.57 -5.52
N PRO A 111 -17.86 8.57 -5.22
CA PRO A 111 -18.36 8.01 -3.98
C PRO A 111 -18.14 6.49 -3.89
N LEU A 112 -18.18 5.75 -5.00
CA LEU A 112 -17.94 4.31 -5.00
C LEU A 112 -16.47 3.97 -4.70
N ARG A 113 -15.50 4.70 -5.25
CA ARG A 113 -14.08 4.55 -4.91
C ARG A 113 -13.80 4.96 -3.46
N PHE A 114 -14.46 5.99 -2.96
CA PHE A 114 -14.41 6.35 -1.55
C PHE A 114 -14.94 5.21 -0.67
N ALA A 115 -16.09 4.60 -1.04
CA ALA A 115 -16.65 3.45 -0.31
C ALA A 115 -15.74 2.23 -0.34
N ILE A 116 -15.05 1.95 -1.46
CA ILE A 116 -14.01 0.91 -1.54
C ILE A 116 -12.90 1.21 -0.53
N GLY A 117 -12.37 2.42 -0.49
CA GLY A 117 -11.33 2.83 0.45
C GLY A 117 -11.80 2.73 1.90
N LEU A 118 -13.02 3.22 2.19
CA LEU A 118 -13.66 3.16 3.50
C LEU A 118 -13.77 1.72 4.02
N ALA A 119 -13.88 0.74 3.14
CA ALA A 119 -13.98 -0.68 3.48
C ALA A 119 -12.60 -1.35 3.57
N ILE A 120 -11.69 -1.07 2.63
CA ILE A 120 -10.37 -1.71 2.57
C ILE A 120 -9.47 -1.29 3.74
N GLY A 121 -9.48 -0.02 4.13
CA GLY A 121 -8.66 0.47 5.25
C GLY A 121 -8.90 -0.32 6.54
N PRO A 122 -10.15 -0.42 7.01
CA PRO A 122 -10.50 -1.26 8.13
C PRO A 122 -10.16 -2.75 7.97
N LEU A 123 -10.33 -3.33 6.78
CA LEU A 123 -9.92 -4.72 6.53
C LEU A 123 -8.42 -4.93 6.73
N PHE A 124 -7.60 -3.97 6.30
CA PHE A 124 -6.16 -4.00 6.55
C PHE A 124 -5.85 -3.95 8.05
N VAL A 125 -6.37 -2.96 8.76
CA VAL A 125 -6.15 -2.79 10.20
C VAL A 125 -6.62 -4.02 10.99
N LEU A 126 -7.80 -4.55 10.68
CA LEU A 126 -8.32 -5.76 11.34
C LEU A 126 -7.43 -6.96 11.07
N SER A 127 -6.99 -7.17 9.82
CA SER A 127 -6.13 -8.31 9.48
C SER A 127 -4.77 -8.26 10.17
N GLU A 128 -4.15 -7.09 10.26
CA GLU A 128 -2.90 -6.89 11.00
C GLU A 128 -3.10 -7.13 12.50
N THR A 129 -4.16 -6.59 13.08
CA THR A 129 -4.45 -6.74 14.51
C THR A 129 -4.74 -8.21 14.86
N TRP A 130 -5.52 -8.92 14.06
CA TRP A 130 -5.74 -10.36 14.25
C TRP A 130 -4.46 -11.15 14.13
N LEU A 131 -3.61 -10.80 13.16
CA LEU A 131 -2.32 -11.46 12.96
C LEU A 131 -1.41 -11.28 14.18
N ILE A 132 -1.32 -10.05 14.70
CA ILE A 132 -0.52 -9.71 15.89
C ILE A 132 -1.05 -10.48 17.11
N ALA A 133 -2.37 -10.49 17.33
CA ALA A 133 -3.01 -11.16 18.46
C ALA A 133 -2.81 -12.68 18.42
N LEU A 134 -2.80 -13.29 17.23
CA LEU A 134 -2.59 -14.73 17.04
C LEU A 134 -1.11 -15.14 17.04
N SER A 135 -0.17 -14.18 16.95
CA SER A 135 1.25 -14.45 16.78
C SER A 135 1.98 -14.50 18.11
N PRO A 136 2.66 -15.62 18.46
CA PRO A 136 3.54 -15.70 19.63
C PRO A 136 4.66 -14.64 19.54
N ALA A 137 4.95 -13.94 20.64
CA ALA A 137 5.90 -12.83 20.69
C ALA A 137 7.27 -13.17 20.05
N ARG A 138 7.79 -14.37 20.31
CA ARG A 138 9.08 -14.84 19.78
C ARG A 138 9.13 -15.02 18.26
N ARG A 139 7.99 -15.26 17.61
CA ARG A 139 7.91 -15.53 16.16
C ARG A 139 7.14 -14.43 15.39
N ARG A 140 6.69 -13.39 16.10
CA ARG A 140 5.84 -12.31 15.53
C ARG A 140 6.49 -11.63 14.32
N GLY A 141 7.77 -11.31 14.40
CA GLY A 141 8.48 -10.67 13.28
C GLY A 141 8.50 -11.53 12.02
N ARG A 142 8.75 -12.85 12.15
CA ARG A 142 8.71 -13.77 11.01
C ARG A 142 7.30 -13.89 10.41
N ILE A 143 6.28 -13.96 11.25
CA ILE A 143 4.88 -14.09 10.83
C ILE A 143 4.43 -12.81 10.10
N LEU A 144 4.77 -11.62 10.63
CA LEU A 144 4.53 -10.33 9.99
C LEU A 144 5.25 -10.21 8.64
N GLY A 145 6.50 -10.68 8.55
CA GLY A 145 7.24 -10.71 7.29
C GLY A 145 6.56 -11.57 6.22
N ILE A 146 6.07 -12.76 6.58
CA ILE A 146 5.30 -13.63 5.67
C ILE A 146 3.98 -12.94 5.26
N TYR A 147 3.27 -12.33 6.20
CA TYR A 147 2.04 -11.58 5.92
C TYR A 147 2.27 -10.47 4.91
N THR A 148 3.31 -9.65 5.10
CA THR A 148 3.65 -8.56 4.17
C THR A 148 4.01 -9.10 2.78
N ALA A 149 4.77 -10.18 2.70
CA ALA A 149 5.11 -10.82 1.43
C ALA A 149 3.87 -11.35 0.70
N VAL A 150 2.95 -11.99 1.43
CA VAL A 150 1.68 -12.49 0.89
C VAL A 150 0.77 -11.35 0.42
N ALA A 151 0.67 -10.27 1.20
CA ALA A 151 -0.08 -9.07 0.81
C ALA A 151 0.49 -8.44 -0.47
N SER A 152 1.81 -8.27 -0.55
CA SER A 152 2.49 -7.71 -1.72
C SER A 152 2.34 -8.59 -2.96
N ALA A 153 2.44 -9.92 -2.81
CA ALA A 153 2.21 -10.86 -3.89
C ALA A 153 0.76 -10.81 -4.40
N GLY A 154 -0.22 -10.73 -3.49
CA GLY A 154 -1.62 -10.50 -3.84
C GLY A 154 -1.80 -9.20 -4.62
N PHE A 155 -1.22 -8.11 -4.14
CA PHE A 155 -1.30 -6.81 -4.80
C PHE A 155 -0.69 -6.85 -6.22
N ALA A 156 0.46 -7.51 -6.41
CA ALA A 156 1.08 -7.71 -7.72
C ALA A 156 0.24 -8.57 -8.68
N ALA A 157 -0.51 -9.54 -8.14
CA ALA A 157 -1.40 -10.37 -8.93
C ALA A 157 -2.58 -9.59 -9.54
N GLY A 158 -2.93 -8.42 -8.99
CA GLY A 158 -3.94 -7.53 -9.54
C GLY A 158 -3.62 -7.09 -10.98
N PRO A 159 -2.57 -6.29 -11.22
CA PRO A 159 -2.16 -5.90 -12.58
C PRO A 159 -1.81 -7.10 -13.45
N LEU A 160 -1.23 -8.18 -12.90
CA LEU A 160 -0.96 -9.42 -13.62
C LEU A 160 -2.24 -10.03 -14.19
N SER A 161 -3.34 -10.01 -13.43
CA SER A 161 -4.63 -10.50 -13.92
C SER A 161 -5.16 -9.69 -15.11
N LEU A 162 -4.95 -8.36 -15.11
CA LEU A 162 -5.30 -7.49 -16.24
C LEU A 162 -4.48 -7.81 -17.49
N MET A 163 -3.23 -8.20 -17.31
CA MET A 163 -2.40 -8.64 -18.44
C MET A 163 -3.00 -9.87 -19.14
N VAL A 164 -3.64 -10.77 -18.39
CA VAL A 164 -4.23 -12.02 -18.91
C VAL A 164 -5.61 -11.79 -19.51
N VAL A 165 -6.52 -11.17 -18.74
CA VAL A 165 -7.94 -11.04 -19.14
C VAL A 165 -8.25 -9.75 -19.90
N GLY A 166 -7.31 -8.80 -19.94
CA GLY A 166 -7.53 -7.47 -20.50
C GLY A 166 -8.24 -6.54 -19.52
N THR A 167 -8.63 -5.36 -20.03
CA THR A 167 -9.23 -4.29 -19.24
C THR A 167 -10.62 -3.90 -19.77
N GLU A 168 -11.12 -4.63 -20.80
CA GLU A 168 -12.40 -4.36 -21.45
C GLU A 168 -13.53 -5.21 -20.87
N GLY A 169 -14.72 -4.64 -20.86
CA GLY A 169 -15.95 -5.32 -20.46
C GLY A 169 -15.96 -5.76 -19.00
N TRP A 170 -16.71 -6.83 -18.73
CA TRP A 170 -16.93 -7.36 -17.39
C TRP A 170 -15.80 -8.25 -16.80
N PRO A 171 -14.99 -9.00 -17.60
CA PRO A 171 -14.02 -9.95 -17.05
C PRO A 171 -13.09 -9.38 -15.96
N PRO A 172 -12.45 -8.20 -16.12
CA PRO A 172 -11.60 -7.65 -15.07
C PRO A 172 -12.37 -7.28 -13.80
N PHE A 173 -13.59 -6.76 -13.93
CA PHE A 173 -14.44 -6.46 -12.77
C PHE A 173 -14.86 -7.72 -12.03
N LEU A 174 -15.18 -8.81 -12.76
CA LEU A 174 -15.54 -10.09 -12.16
C LEU A 174 -14.40 -10.70 -11.34
N ILE A 175 -13.14 -10.51 -11.72
CA ILE A 175 -11.99 -10.93 -10.92
C ILE A 175 -11.98 -10.18 -9.58
N GLY A 176 -12.11 -8.86 -9.60
CA GLY A 176 -12.12 -8.05 -8.38
C GLY A 176 -13.32 -8.33 -7.48
N VAL A 177 -14.52 -8.40 -8.05
CA VAL A 177 -15.75 -8.74 -7.32
C VAL A 177 -15.70 -10.17 -6.78
N GLY A 178 -15.20 -11.12 -7.59
CA GLY A 178 -14.98 -12.51 -7.19
C GLY A 178 -13.97 -12.63 -6.05
N ALA A 179 -12.90 -11.85 -6.08
CA ALA A 179 -11.95 -11.78 -4.97
C ALA A 179 -12.61 -11.28 -3.68
N PHE A 180 -13.40 -10.20 -3.72
CA PHE A 180 -14.12 -9.73 -2.53
C PHE A 180 -15.20 -10.73 -2.07
N ALA A 181 -15.90 -11.39 -2.99
CA ALA A 181 -16.86 -12.45 -2.64
C ALA A 181 -16.16 -13.63 -1.95
N LEU A 182 -15.01 -14.07 -2.49
CA LEU A 182 -14.19 -15.12 -1.89
C LEU A 182 -13.66 -14.67 -0.51
N CYS A 183 -13.19 -13.43 -0.38
CA CYS A 183 -12.79 -12.85 0.90
C CYS A 183 -13.95 -12.90 1.92
N THR A 184 -15.15 -12.51 1.50
CA THR A 184 -16.36 -12.54 2.34
C THR A 184 -16.70 -13.96 2.79
N CYS A 185 -16.75 -14.92 1.89
CA CYS A 185 -16.99 -16.33 2.20
C CYS A 185 -15.95 -16.89 3.16
N TRP A 186 -14.69 -16.57 2.92
CA TRP A 186 -13.57 -17.01 3.75
C TRP A 186 -13.62 -16.39 5.15
N LEU A 187 -13.86 -15.09 5.27
CA LEU A 187 -14.05 -14.42 6.56
C LEU A 187 -15.26 -15.00 7.32
N ALA A 188 -16.37 -15.29 6.63
CA ALA A 188 -17.53 -15.92 7.25
C ALA A 188 -17.18 -17.28 7.87
N ALA A 189 -16.35 -18.07 7.20
CA ALA A 189 -15.91 -19.38 7.67
C ALA A 189 -14.99 -19.30 8.91
N ILE A 190 -14.08 -18.30 8.95
CA ILE A 190 -13.10 -18.19 10.03
C ILE A 190 -13.50 -17.27 11.18
N ARG A 191 -14.54 -16.41 11.03
CA ARG A 191 -14.89 -15.35 11.99
C ARG A 191 -15.01 -15.80 13.44
N ARG A 192 -15.50 -17.04 13.69
CA ARG A 192 -15.65 -17.60 15.03
C ARG A 192 -14.31 -18.00 15.68
N ARG A 193 -13.23 -18.04 14.89
CA ARG A 193 -11.88 -18.39 15.34
C ARG A 193 -10.97 -17.16 15.48
N LEU A 194 -11.49 -15.99 15.09
CA LEU A 194 -10.76 -14.72 15.20
C LEU A 194 -10.87 -14.20 16.64
N PRO A 195 -9.78 -13.62 17.18
CA PRO A 195 -9.79 -13.04 18.51
C PRO A 195 -10.69 -11.79 18.55
N ASP A 196 -11.40 -11.61 19.68
CA ASP A 196 -12.02 -10.34 19.97
C ASP A 196 -10.95 -9.30 20.29
N LEU A 197 -11.00 -8.17 19.58
CA LEU A 197 -10.04 -7.09 19.75
C LEU A 197 -10.51 -6.20 20.91
N GLY A 198 -9.83 -6.33 22.06
CA GLY A 198 -10.03 -5.48 23.23
C GLY A 198 -9.51 -4.05 23.01
N ARG A 199 -9.83 -3.17 23.96
CA ARG A 199 -9.34 -1.78 24.00
C ARG A 199 -7.85 -1.73 24.28
N GLU A 200 -7.09 -1.09 23.42
CA GLU A 200 -5.82 -0.47 23.79
C GLU A 200 -5.98 1.05 23.68
N ASP A 201 -6.05 1.70 24.83
CA ASP A 201 -6.06 3.17 24.98
C ASP A 201 -4.61 3.63 25.28
N GLU A 202 -3.75 3.68 24.28
CA GLU A 202 -2.46 4.36 24.39
C GLU A 202 -2.43 5.58 23.46
N HIS A 203 -2.43 6.78 24.07
CA HIS A 203 -2.45 8.04 23.35
C HIS A 203 -1.04 8.66 23.34
N ALA A 204 -0.32 8.47 22.22
CA ALA A 204 0.84 9.30 21.92
C ALA A 204 0.49 10.27 20.78
N SER A 205 1.05 11.48 20.80
CA SER A 205 0.70 12.53 19.84
C SER A 205 1.46 12.36 18.52
N VAL A 206 0.74 12.13 17.43
CA VAL A 206 1.27 12.16 16.04
C VAL A 206 2.01 13.48 15.76
N ARG A 207 1.54 14.59 16.31
CA ARG A 207 2.13 15.93 16.14
C ARG A 207 3.58 15.99 16.62
N ASP A 208 3.91 15.30 17.70
CA ASP A 208 5.26 15.28 18.25
C ASP A 208 6.23 14.54 17.31
N VAL A 209 5.79 13.46 16.72
CA VAL A 209 6.57 12.71 15.72
C VAL A 209 6.85 13.56 14.47
N VAL A 210 5.84 14.25 13.96
CA VAL A 210 6.00 15.16 12.80
C VAL A 210 7.03 16.24 13.08
N ARG A 211 7.09 16.76 14.32
CA ARG A 211 8.10 17.76 14.74
C ARG A 211 9.48 17.15 14.92
N LEU A 212 9.57 15.97 15.53
CA LEU A 212 10.84 15.29 15.81
C LEU A 212 11.51 14.70 14.57
N ALA A 213 10.72 14.17 13.65
CA ALA A 213 11.20 13.47 12.47
C ALA A 213 10.50 13.84 11.15
N PRO A 214 10.38 15.16 10.78
CA PRO A 214 9.62 15.55 9.59
C PRO A 214 10.20 15.00 8.29
N ALA A 215 11.51 14.79 8.18
CA ALA A 215 12.10 14.20 6.98
C ALA A 215 11.78 12.70 6.83
N LEU A 216 11.46 12.01 7.92
CA LEU A 216 10.96 10.63 7.90
C LEU A 216 9.50 10.61 7.42
N VAL A 217 8.66 11.45 8.00
CA VAL A 217 7.26 11.63 7.58
C VAL A 217 7.18 12.02 6.10
N LEU A 218 8.06 12.95 5.65
CA LEU A 218 8.17 13.34 4.25
C LEU A 218 8.57 12.18 3.35
N ALA A 219 9.44 11.27 3.81
CA ALA A 219 9.81 10.11 3.00
C ALA A 219 8.63 9.18 2.74
N VAL A 220 7.83 8.90 3.77
CA VAL A 220 6.62 8.08 3.65
C VAL A 220 5.58 8.76 2.75
N PHE A 221 5.34 10.05 2.94
CA PHE A 221 4.47 10.86 2.07
C PHE A 221 4.92 10.78 0.61
N THR A 222 6.22 10.99 0.35
CA THR A 222 6.81 10.97 -1.01
C THR A 222 6.62 9.61 -1.68
N THR A 223 6.89 8.52 -0.94
CA THR A 223 6.72 7.17 -1.48
C THR A 223 5.27 6.89 -1.83
N ALA A 224 4.33 7.25 -0.96
CA ALA A 224 2.91 7.04 -1.21
C ALA A 224 2.39 7.92 -2.36
N ALA A 225 2.79 9.18 -2.43
CA ALA A 225 2.43 10.08 -3.52
C ALA A 225 2.93 9.55 -4.87
N PHE A 226 4.16 9.06 -4.92
CA PHE A 226 4.74 8.42 -6.10
C PHE A 226 4.01 7.13 -6.47
N GLU A 227 3.86 6.20 -5.53
CA GLU A 227 3.24 4.90 -5.75
C GLU A 227 1.82 5.01 -6.28
N GLN A 228 0.97 5.76 -5.58
CA GLN A 228 -0.44 5.93 -5.95
C GLN A 228 -0.58 6.65 -7.31
N SER A 229 0.28 7.63 -7.57
CA SER A 229 0.28 8.33 -8.85
C SER A 229 0.77 7.45 -9.99
N LEU A 230 1.81 6.66 -9.77
CA LEU A 230 2.32 5.77 -10.79
C LEU A 230 1.30 4.68 -11.15
N LEU A 231 0.65 4.07 -10.14
CA LEU A 231 -0.42 3.09 -10.35
C LEU A 231 -1.61 3.65 -11.13
N SER A 232 -1.89 4.94 -10.97
CA SER A 232 -3.08 5.58 -11.56
C SER A 232 -2.78 6.34 -12.86
N LEU A 233 -1.58 6.90 -13.02
CA LEU A 233 -1.24 7.76 -14.15
C LEU A 233 -0.28 7.12 -15.16
N LEU A 234 0.38 5.99 -14.82
CA LEU A 234 1.16 5.23 -15.80
C LEU A 234 0.32 4.76 -17.00
N PRO A 235 -0.96 4.34 -16.84
CA PRO A 235 -1.84 4.11 -17.97
C PRO A 235 -1.86 5.27 -18.95
N VAL A 236 -2.16 6.48 -18.48
CA VAL A 236 -2.22 7.71 -19.29
C VAL A 236 -0.87 8.08 -19.89
N TYR A 237 0.20 7.97 -19.09
CA TYR A 237 1.56 8.25 -19.54
C TYR A 237 2.01 7.29 -20.65
N GLY A 238 1.78 5.99 -20.45
CA GLY A 238 2.22 4.96 -21.39
C GLY A 238 1.41 4.92 -22.68
N SER A 239 0.09 5.18 -22.61
CA SER A 239 -0.76 5.24 -23.79
C SER A 239 -0.34 6.36 -24.74
N SER A 240 0.17 7.49 -24.21
CA SER A 240 0.70 8.60 -25.04
C SER A 240 1.93 8.19 -25.86
N TYR A 241 2.61 7.12 -25.51
CA TYR A 241 3.71 6.50 -26.29
C TYR A 241 3.20 5.34 -27.18
N GLY A 242 1.88 5.11 -27.26
CA GLY A 242 1.30 4.01 -28.03
C GLY A 242 1.49 2.63 -27.38
N ILE A 243 1.81 2.57 -26.09
CA ILE A 243 2.00 1.32 -25.36
C ILE A 243 0.64 0.77 -24.95
N GLY A 244 0.32 -0.46 -25.38
CA GLY A 244 -0.95 -1.09 -25.08
C GLY A 244 -1.12 -1.44 -23.59
N GLU A 245 -2.35 -1.46 -23.12
CA GLU A 245 -2.75 -1.66 -21.73
C GLU A 245 -2.19 -2.96 -21.11
N ARG A 246 -2.09 -4.03 -21.92
CA ARG A 246 -1.48 -5.30 -21.49
C ARG A 246 -0.01 -5.14 -21.09
N HIS A 247 0.77 -4.38 -21.87
CA HIS A 247 2.16 -4.09 -21.56
C HIS A 247 2.28 -3.18 -20.33
N LEU A 248 1.43 -2.18 -20.21
CA LEU A 248 1.42 -1.28 -19.06
C LEU A 248 1.07 -2.03 -17.76
N SER A 249 0.09 -2.93 -17.82
CA SER A 249 -0.24 -3.80 -16.67
C SER A 249 0.93 -4.71 -16.29
N ALA A 250 1.65 -5.25 -17.27
CA ALA A 250 2.85 -6.04 -17.03
C ALA A 250 3.99 -5.21 -16.43
N LEU A 251 4.17 -3.95 -16.86
CA LEU A 251 5.16 -3.03 -16.26
C LEU A 251 4.84 -2.71 -14.80
N LEU A 252 3.57 -2.49 -14.45
CA LEU A 252 3.15 -2.33 -13.05
C LEU A 252 3.43 -3.58 -12.23
N THR A 253 3.16 -4.75 -12.78
CA THR A 253 3.51 -6.02 -12.13
C THR A 253 5.01 -6.15 -11.90
N MET A 254 5.83 -5.79 -12.91
CA MET A 254 7.29 -5.83 -12.83
C MET A 254 7.84 -4.87 -11.76
N LEU A 255 7.24 -3.67 -11.66
CA LEU A 255 7.57 -2.67 -10.63
C LEU A 255 7.35 -3.23 -9.22
N ILE A 256 6.18 -3.85 -8.98
CA ILE A 256 5.84 -4.44 -7.67
C ILE A 256 6.71 -5.68 -7.40
N ALA A 257 6.97 -6.51 -8.41
CA ALA A 257 7.85 -7.66 -8.29
C ALA A 257 9.27 -7.24 -7.87
N GLY A 258 9.80 -6.14 -8.43
CA GLY A 258 11.08 -5.57 -8.04
C GLY A 258 11.11 -5.15 -6.58
N ASN A 259 10.06 -4.50 -6.10
CA ASN A 259 9.92 -4.16 -4.68
C ASN A 259 9.99 -5.41 -3.79
N ILE A 260 9.24 -6.46 -4.13
CA ILE A 260 9.22 -7.72 -3.34
C ILE A 260 10.60 -8.38 -3.34
N ALA A 261 11.21 -8.54 -4.51
CA ALA A 261 12.45 -9.28 -4.68
C ALA A 261 13.65 -8.61 -3.99
N LEU A 262 13.69 -7.29 -3.98
CA LEU A 262 14.83 -6.52 -3.47
C LEU A 262 14.62 -5.95 -2.06
N GLN A 263 13.49 -6.24 -1.39
CA GLN A 263 13.29 -5.85 0.01
C GLN A 263 14.35 -6.46 0.95
N VAL A 264 14.67 -7.74 0.75
CA VAL A 264 15.73 -8.43 1.57
C VAL A 264 17.11 -7.84 1.31
N PRO A 265 17.58 -7.69 0.06
CA PRO A 265 18.84 -6.99 -0.24
C PRO A 265 18.92 -5.57 0.31
N LEU A 266 17.82 -4.81 0.28
CA LEU A 266 17.76 -3.47 0.86
C LEU A 266 17.88 -3.50 2.39
N GLY A 267 17.24 -4.44 3.05
CA GLY A 267 17.40 -4.67 4.49
C GLY A 267 18.85 -4.96 4.88
N LEU A 268 19.52 -5.83 4.12
CA LEU A 268 20.96 -6.14 4.32
C LEU A 268 21.86 -4.95 4.03
N ALA A 269 21.51 -4.08 3.10
CA ALA A 269 22.27 -2.87 2.82
C ALA A 269 22.27 -1.90 4.02
N VAL A 270 21.20 -1.90 4.83
CA VAL A 270 21.11 -1.08 6.05
C VAL A 270 22.11 -1.55 7.12
N GLU A 271 22.44 -2.84 7.17
CA GLU A 271 23.47 -3.35 8.09
C GLU A 271 24.86 -2.74 7.82
N ARG A 272 25.13 -2.36 6.55
CA ARG A 272 26.39 -1.71 6.15
C ARG A 272 26.28 -0.19 6.09
N TRP A 273 25.08 0.32 5.80
CA TRP A 273 24.77 1.75 5.69
C TRP A 273 23.69 2.10 6.70
N THR A 274 23.65 3.33 7.18
CA THR A 274 22.54 3.77 8.03
C THR A 274 21.24 3.77 7.21
N ALA A 275 20.10 3.47 7.86
CA ALA A 275 18.76 3.52 7.21
C ALA A 275 18.53 4.85 6.47
N ARG A 276 19.02 5.95 7.05
CA ARG A 276 19.00 7.27 6.43
C ARG A 276 19.87 7.37 5.17
N GLY A 277 21.11 6.86 5.21
CA GLY A 277 22.03 6.87 4.06
C GLY A 277 21.46 6.08 2.89
N ALA A 278 20.95 4.88 3.16
CA ALA A 278 20.26 4.04 2.19
C ALA A 278 19.01 4.73 1.60
N SER A 279 18.21 5.42 2.43
CA SER A 279 17.05 6.18 1.95
C SER A 279 17.43 7.35 1.03
N ILE A 280 18.55 8.05 1.27
CA ILE A 280 19.05 9.09 0.36
C ILE A 280 19.50 8.48 -0.96
N ALA A 281 20.24 7.37 -0.92
CA ALA A 281 20.67 6.66 -2.13
C ALA A 281 19.48 6.18 -2.97
N CYS A 282 18.45 5.59 -2.33
CA CYS A 282 17.22 5.20 -3.00
C CYS A 282 16.47 6.41 -3.59
N ALA A 283 16.40 7.53 -2.87
CA ALA A 283 15.76 8.74 -3.38
C ALA A 283 16.47 9.30 -4.61
N LEU A 284 17.80 9.32 -4.62
CA LEU A 284 18.60 9.75 -5.77
C LEU A 284 18.48 8.76 -6.94
N ALA A 285 18.47 7.46 -6.67
CA ALA A 285 18.26 6.43 -7.68
C ALA A 285 16.85 6.54 -8.31
N THR A 286 15.83 6.81 -7.49
CA THR A 286 14.46 7.02 -7.99
C THR A 286 14.37 8.30 -8.82
N LEU A 287 15.00 9.39 -8.38
CA LEU A 287 15.10 10.64 -9.15
C LEU A 287 15.76 10.40 -10.52
N LEU A 288 16.88 9.66 -10.56
CA LEU A 288 17.51 9.25 -11.81
C LEU A 288 16.56 8.44 -12.68
N GLY A 289 15.82 7.51 -12.07
CA GLY A 289 14.77 6.74 -12.76
C GLY A 289 13.70 7.64 -13.38
N CYS A 290 13.26 8.69 -12.67
CA CYS A 290 12.30 9.64 -13.22
C CYS A 290 12.85 10.38 -14.46
N LEU A 291 14.14 10.72 -14.47
CA LEU A 291 14.81 11.33 -15.63
C LEU A 291 14.98 10.35 -16.80
N LEU A 292 15.19 9.07 -16.51
CA LEU A 292 15.37 8.02 -17.51
C LEU A 292 14.03 7.50 -18.07
N LEU A 293 12.92 7.67 -17.36
CA LEU A 293 11.61 7.16 -17.77
C LEU A 293 11.23 7.55 -19.21
N PRO A 294 11.31 8.83 -19.64
CA PRO A 294 10.96 9.23 -21.01
C PRO A 294 11.82 8.56 -22.08
N LEU A 295 13.08 8.24 -21.76
CA LEU A 295 14.04 7.64 -22.67
C LEU A 295 13.85 6.12 -22.79
N LEU A 296 13.43 5.46 -21.71
CA LEU A 296 13.39 4.00 -21.62
C LEU A 296 12.01 3.42 -21.87
N ILE A 297 10.94 4.20 -21.69
CA ILE A 297 9.55 3.69 -21.70
C ILE A 297 9.18 2.95 -22.99
N ALA A 298 9.70 3.40 -24.15
CA ALA A 298 9.46 2.79 -25.46
C ALA A 298 10.56 1.80 -25.90
N THR A 299 11.48 1.42 -25.00
CA THR A 299 12.60 0.52 -25.31
C THR A 299 12.47 -0.81 -24.57
N PRO A 300 13.12 -1.91 -25.02
CA PRO A 300 13.15 -3.17 -24.28
C PRO A 300 13.79 -3.05 -22.88
N MET A 301 14.61 -2.04 -22.63
CA MET A 301 15.22 -1.76 -21.33
C MET A 301 14.21 -1.35 -20.26
N VAL A 302 12.96 -1.04 -20.63
CA VAL A 302 11.87 -0.70 -19.70
C VAL A 302 11.63 -1.81 -18.67
N TRP A 303 11.80 -3.10 -19.04
CA TRP A 303 11.54 -4.23 -18.15
C TRP A 303 12.51 -4.28 -16.94
N PRO A 304 13.83 -4.42 -17.13
CA PRO A 304 14.76 -4.37 -16.01
C PRO A 304 14.74 -3.01 -15.30
N PHE A 305 14.47 -1.92 -16.02
CA PHE A 305 14.33 -0.59 -15.44
C PHE A 305 13.18 -0.54 -14.44
N PHE A 306 11.96 -0.95 -14.80
CA PHE A 306 10.80 -0.94 -13.89
C PHE A 306 11.02 -1.86 -12.69
N PHE A 307 11.64 -3.03 -12.88
CA PHE A 307 11.98 -3.93 -11.79
C PHE A 307 12.91 -3.26 -10.77
N LEU A 308 14.01 -2.68 -11.22
CA LEU A 308 14.95 -1.99 -10.33
C LEU A 308 14.38 -0.70 -9.74
N TRP A 309 13.64 0.05 -10.55
CA TRP A 309 13.02 1.29 -10.12
C TRP A 309 11.97 1.08 -9.04
N GLY A 310 11.14 0.03 -9.16
CA GLY A 310 10.21 -0.37 -8.13
C GLY A 310 10.88 -0.73 -6.81
N ALA A 311 11.99 -1.46 -6.89
CA ALA A 311 12.76 -1.81 -5.70
C ALA A 311 13.26 -0.59 -4.92
N VAL A 312 13.90 0.36 -5.61
CA VAL A 312 14.49 1.54 -4.96
C VAL A 312 13.44 2.56 -4.52
N SER A 313 12.36 2.74 -5.29
CA SER A 313 11.31 3.71 -4.95
C SER A 313 10.47 3.27 -3.76
N PHE A 314 9.98 2.03 -3.75
CA PHE A 314 9.18 1.49 -2.64
C PHE A 314 10.05 1.12 -1.43
N GLY A 315 11.32 0.78 -1.65
CA GLY A 315 12.29 0.53 -0.59
C GLY A 315 12.45 1.70 0.39
N ILE A 316 12.18 2.93 -0.02
CA ILE A 316 12.23 4.10 0.87
C ILE A 316 11.22 3.98 2.03
N TYR A 317 10.04 3.40 1.79
CA TYR A 317 9.06 3.14 2.85
C TYR A 317 9.59 2.14 3.87
N THR A 318 10.16 1.02 3.41
CA THR A 318 10.78 0.01 4.29
C THR A 318 11.90 0.63 5.13
N LEU A 319 12.76 1.44 4.50
CA LEU A 319 13.84 2.14 5.19
C LEU A 319 13.32 3.16 6.22
N ALA A 320 12.18 3.81 5.93
CA ALA A 320 11.53 4.71 6.88
C ALA A 320 11.01 3.95 8.11
N LEU A 321 10.41 2.78 7.94
CA LEU A 321 9.94 1.94 9.05
C LEU A 321 11.10 1.40 9.90
N ILE A 322 12.23 1.03 9.28
CA ILE A 322 13.44 0.65 10.02
C ILE A 322 13.93 1.85 10.87
N GLU A 323 14.00 3.05 10.27
CA GLU A 323 14.40 4.27 10.98
C GLU A 323 13.44 4.62 12.13
N VAL A 324 12.14 4.33 12.00
CA VAL A 324 11.15 4.44 13.09
C VAL A 324 11.52 3.52 14.25
N GLY A 325 11.78 2.25 13.96
CA GLY A 325 12.16 1.26 14.98
C GLY A 325 13.48 1.56 15.68
N GLU A 326 14.45 2.17 14.96
CA GLU A 326 15.75 2.58 15.53
C GLU A 326 15.65 3.83 16.43
N ARG A 327 14.68 4.72 16.17
CA ARG A 327 14.62 6.05 16.83
C ARG A 327 13.60 6.17 17.93
N PHE A 328 12.55 5.38 17.87
CA PHE A 328 11.40 5.52 18.76
C PHE A 328 11.15 4.22 19.52
N SER A 329 10.70 4.34 20.76
CA SER A 329 10.32 3.24 21.62
C SER A 329 9.08 3.58 22.44
N GLY A 330 8.39 2.58 22.98
CA GLY A 330 7.19 2.77 23.80
C GLY A 330 6.08 3.51 23.03
N ALA A 331 5.40 4.41 23.71
CA ALA A 331 4.28 5.19 23.16
C ALA A 331 4.68 6.04 21.94
N LEU A 332 5.93 6.54 21.87
CA LEU A 332 6.42 7.27 20.69
C LEU A 332 6.59 6.39 19.46
N LEU A 333 6.87 5.11 19.61
CA LEU A 333 6.92 4.17 18.49
C LEU A 333 5.53 3.98 17.87
N ILE A 334 4.51 3.85 18.71
CA ILE A 334 3.11 3.74 18.27
C ILE A 334 2.69 5.02 17.54
N ALA A 335 3.00 6.19 18.10
CA ALA A 335 2.73 7.47 17.44
C ALA A 335 3.48 7.62 16.12
N ALA A 336 4.71 7.12 16.02
CA ALA A 336 5.51 7.19 14.80
C ALA A 336 4.92 6.30 13.70
N ASN A 337 4.44 5.10 14.02
CA ASN A 337 3.72 4.25 13.06
C ASN A 337 2.41 4.90 12.61
N SER A 338 1.65 5.49 13.53
CA SER A 338 0.43 6.25 13.19
C SER A 338 0.73 7.45 12.29
N ALA A 339 1.82 8.19 12.55
CA ALA A 339 2.27 9.30 11.71
C ALA A 339 2.66 8.82 10.29
N CYS A 340 3.33 7.67 10.18
CA CYS A 340 3.66 7.07 8.89
C CYS A 340 2.39 6.65 8.12
N THR A 341 1.43 6.01 8.77
CA THR A 341 0.15 5.63 8.14
C THR A 341 -0.61 6.86 7.65
N LEU A 342 -0.66 7.91 8.46
CA LEU A 342 -1.30 9.16 8.05
C LEU A 342 -0.57 9.82 6.88
N ALA A 343 0.77 9.87 6.93
CA ALA A 343 1.59 10.43 5.85
C ALA A 343 1.42 9.67 4.54
N TRP A 344 1.32 8.33 4.62
CA TRP A 344 1.05 7.48 3.46
C TRP A 344 -0.33 7.79 2.86
N GLY A 345 -1.36 7.91 3.69
CA GLY A 345 -2.70 8.27 3.23
C GLY A 345 -2.76 9.66 2.61
N VAL A 346 -2.14 10.68 3.25
CA VAL A 346 -2.09 12.06 2.71
C VAL A 346 -1.31 12.11 1.41
N GLY A 347 -0.20 11.37 1.29
CA GLY A 347 0.55 11.25 0.03
C GLY A 347 -0.29 10.65 -1.10
N GLY A 348 -1.03 9.58 -0.80
CA GLY A 348 -1.96 8.94 -1.74
C GLY A 348 -3.14 9.83 -2.17
N ILE A 349 -3.60 10.72 -1.28
CA ILE A 349 -4.65 11.70 -1.60
C ILE A 349 -4.10 12.84 -2.47
N ALA A 350 -2.92 13.37 -2.12
CA ALA A 350 -2.38 14.57 -2.76
C ALA A 350 -1.65 14.27 -4.07
N GLY A 351 -0.94 13.13 -4.16
CA GLY A 351 -0.08 12.79 -5.29
C GLY A 351 -0.82 12.70 -6.62
N PRO A 352 -1.76 11.75 -6.80
CA PRO A 352 -2.39 11.52 -8.09
C PRO A 352 -3.07 12.75 -8.69
N PRO A 353 -3.89 13.53 -7.96
CA PRO A 353 -4.51 14.72 -8.54
C PRO A 353 -3.49 15.83 -8.84
N ALA A 354 -2.49 16.04 -7.98
CA ALA A 354 -1.48 17.06 -8.22
C ALA A 354 -0.64 16.74 -9.47
N PHE A 355 -0.20 15.50 -9.61
CA PHE A 355 0.63 15.10 -10.76
C PHE A 355 -0.21 14.95 -12.03
N GLY A 356 -1.47 14.52 -11.93
CA GLY A 356 -2.41 14.54 -13.04
C GLY A 356 -2.67 15.96 -13.55
N ALA A 357 -2.88 16.92 -12.65
CA ALA A 357 -3.02 18.33 -13.03
C ALA A 357 -1.77 18.90 -13.71
N VAL A 358 -0.57 18.51 -13.24
CA VAL A 358 0.69 18.88 -13.93
C VAL A 358 0.75 18.28 -15.34
N MET A 359 0.30 17.03 -15.52
CA MET A 359 0.20 16.43 -16.85
C MET A 359 -0.79 17.18 -17.75
N ASP A 360 -1.92 17.60 -17.22
CA ASP A 360 -2.92 18.38 -18.00
C ASP A 360 -2.37 19.75 -18.41
N LEU A 361 -1.54 20.39 -17.59
CA LEU A 361 -1.00 21.74 -17.83
C LEU A 361 0.20 21.76 -18.77
N VAL A 362 1.16 20.82 -18.60
CA VAL A 362 2.46 20.84 -19.31
C VAL A 362 2.64 19.62 -20.23
N GLY A 363 1.61 18.79 -20.39
CA GLY A 363 1.65 17.56 -21.16
C GLY A 363 2.20 16.38 -20.37
N VAL A 364 2.25 15.22 -21.02
CA VAL A 364 2.55 13.93 -20.37
C VAL A 364 3.89 13.90 -19.64
N GLN A 365 4.90 14.70 -20.10
CA GLN A 365 6.19 14.84 -19.43
C GLN A 365 6.10 15.52 -18.06
N GLY A 366 4.95 16.10 -17.75
CA GLY A 366 4.64 16.61 -16.41
C GLY A 366 4.75 15.56 -15.31
N LEU A 367 4.45 14.29 -15.61
CA LEU A 367 4.52 13.20 -14.63
C LEU A 367 5.97 12.95 -14.15
N PRO A 368 6.95 12.61 -15.02
CA PRO A 368 8.32 12.41 -14.57
C PRO A 368 8.95 13.69 -14.00
N ALA A 369 8.61 14.88 -14.53
CA ALA A 369 9.07 16.15 -13.98
C ALA A 369 8.61 16.41 -12.55
N ALA A 370 7.32 16.14 -12.27
CA ALA A 370 6.75 16.27 -10.92
C ALA A 370 7.37 15.25 -9.95
N PHE A 371 7.60 14.02 -10.38
CA PHE A 371 8.32 13.03 -9.59
C PHE A 371 9.76 13.46 -9.30
N CYS A 372 10.47 14.00 -10.28
CA CYS A 372 11.81 14.57 -10.06
C CYS A 372 11.80 15.66 -8.99
N ALA A 373 10.86 16.60 -9.06
CA ALA A 373 10.74 17.66 -8.06
C ALA A 373 10.48 17.11 -6.68
N LEU A 374 9.57 16.14 -6.55
CA LEU A 374 9.22 15.49 -5.29
C LEU A 374 10.43 14.78 -4.64
N TYR A 375 11.15 13.96 -5.42
CA TYR A 375 12.33 13.23 -4.91
C TYR A 375 13.53 14.12 -4.66
N LEU A 376 13.68 15.22 -5.40
CA LEU A 376 14.69 16.23 -5.13
C LEU A 376 14.45 16.89 -3.76
N VAL A 377 13.19 17.27 -3.48
CA VAL A 377 12.81 17.84 -2.18
C VAL A 377 13.10 16.84 -1.06
N LEU A 378 12.76 15.56 -1.23
CA LEU A 378 13.07 14.52 -0.25
C LEU A 378 14.57 14.38 -0.02
N ALA A 379 15.37 14.26 -1.10
CA ALA A 379 16.82 14.10 -1.00
C ALA A 379 17.46 15.28 -0.27
N LEU A 380 17.08 16.51 -0.61
CA LEU A 380 17.55 17.73 0.05
C LEU A 380 17.15 17.79 1.53
N ALA A 381 15.90 17.45 1.88
CA ALA A 381 15.42 17.44 3.25
C ALA A 381 16.18 16.40 4.10
N ARG A 382 16.46 15.24 3.52
CA ARG A 382 17.24 14.18 4.16
C ARG A 382 18.72 14.58 4.33
N TYR A 383 19.33 15.24 3.34
CA TYR A 383 20.73 15.66 3.35
C TYR A 383 21.00 16.79 4.36
N ARG A 384 20.20 17.87 4.36
CA ARG A 384 20.38 19.03 5.27
C ARG A 384 20.41 18.62 6.74
N ARG A 385 19.58 17.69 7.16
CA ARG A 385 19.57 17.16 8.53
C ARG A 385 20.79 16.30 8.88
N ARG A 386 21.58 15.84 7.89
CA ARG A 386 22.86 15.16 8.14
C ARG A 386 23.93 16.13 8.64
N ARG A 387 23.88 17.41 8.23
CA ARG A 387 24.86 18.45 8.63
C ARG A 387 24.52 19.14 9.96
N ALA A 388 23.29 19.03 10.45
CA ALA A 388 22.81 19.68 11.67
C ALA A 388 22.98 18.83 12.95
N ARG A 389 23.61 17.67 12.85
CA ARG A 389 24.04 16.79 13.94
C ARG A 389 25.53 16.57 13.84
#